data_a7135079b422a63eed5641a8d9ccf5a8
#
_entry.id   a7135079b422a63eed5641a8d9ccf5a8
#
_cell.length_a   1.000
_cell.length_b   1.000
_cell.length_c   1.000
_cell.angle_alpha   90.00
_cell.angle_beta   90.00
_cell.angle_gamma   90.00
#
_symmetry.space_group_name_H-M   'P 1'
#
loop_
_entity.id
_entity.type
_entity.pdbx_description
1 polymer ?
#
loop_
_entity_poly.entity_id
_entity_poly.type
_entity_poly.pdbx_seq_one_letter_code
_entity_poly.pdbx_strand_id
1 'polypeptide(L)'
;MSLTLVDFVKQQEPLFIKAATDERMVWAKESQFAIQLFQNNDYLAKVAFQNQTSTQNAIINVAAIGISLNPAQKLAYLVPRKGAICLDISYMGLMHIAQQSGAIKWCQSAIVRRNDQFRREGLDKPPIHIYNEFDTEEQRGDIVGAYVTVKTDDGDYLTHTMRIDAIYSIRDRSEAWKKYKSDNSKKCPWVTDEEQMLLKTVVKQAAKYWPRRERLDAAIDHVNTEGEEGINFAAERQPERDITPLSETTQKEINDLLVSLDKTWDADLLPLCSRIFKRAISQPADLTEFEGVKALGFLRQKAAA
;
A
#
# COMPACT_ATOMS: atom_id res chain seq x y z
N MET A 1 7.43 -17.93 27.57
CA MET A 1 6.20 -17.10 27.54
C MET A 1 5.79 -16.92 26.10
N SER A 2 4.55 -17.20 25.74
CA SER A 2 4.07 -16.92 24.39
C SER A 2 3.96 -15.42 24.21
N LEU A 3 4.54 -14.87 23.14
CA LEU A 3 4.46 -13.47 22.80
C LEU A 3 3.00 -13.07 22.55
N THR A 4 2.48 -12.09 23.28
CA THR A 4 1.14 -11.57 23.03
C THR A 4 1.17 -10.61 21.84
N LEU A 5 0.03 -10.38 21.17
CA LEU A 5 -0.06 -9.40 20.08
C LEU A 5 0.29 -7.98 20.56
N VAL A 6 -0.05 -7.66 21.80
CA VAL A 6 0.31 -6.38 22.45
C VAL A 6 1.83 -6.24 22.59
N ASP A 7 2.51 -7.29 23.07
CA ASP A 7 3.97 -7.28 23.18
C ASP A 7 4.63 -7.18 21.81
N PHE A 8 4.09 -7.90 20.81
CA PHE A 8 4.57 -7.82 19.44
C PHE A 8 4.46 -6.39 18.88
N VAL A 9 3.31 -5.72 19.06
CA VAL A 9 3.17 -4.31 18.63
C VAL A 9 4.20 -3.43 19.32
N LYS A 10 4.35 -3.54 20.64
CA LYS A 10 5.31 -2.73 21.42
C LYS A 10 6.76 -2.92 20.98
N GLN A 11 7.13 -4.10 20.53
CA GLN A 11 8.49 -4.38 20.00
C GLN A 11 8.81 -3.62 18.69
N GLN A 12 7.80 -3.06 18.00
CA GLN A 12 8.01 -2.32 16.76
C GLN A 12 8.49 -0.87 16.98
N GLU A 13 8.54 -0.40 18.23
CA GLU A 13 8.94 0.98 18.58
C GLU A 13 10.23 1.46 17.89
N PRO A 14 11.37 0.73 17.95
CA PRO A 14 12.61 1.20 17.34
C PRO A 14 12.53 1.37 15.83
N LEU A 15 11.79 0.47 15.16
CA LEU A 15 11.60 0.52 13.71
C LEU A 15 10.65 1.63 13.32
N PHE A 16 9.58 1.83 14.09
CA PHE A 16 8.64 2.93 13.89
C PHE A 16 9.34 4.29 14.01
N ILE A 17 10.09 4.52 15.09
CA ILE A 17 10.82 5.77 15.31
C ILE A 17 11.82 6.02 14.18
N LYS A 18 12.53 4.98 13.74
CA LYS A 18 13.50 5.10 12.65
C LYS A 18 12.84 5.44 11.30
N ALA A 19 11.61 4.97 11.07
CA ALA A 19 10.86 5.20 9.83
C ALA A 19 10.05 6.50 9.85
N ALA A 20 9.87 7.14 11.02
CA ALA A 20 9.03 8.32 11.16
C ALA A 20 9.56 9.50 10.33
N THR A 21 8.73 10.00 9.43
CA THR A 21 8.99 11.15 8.57
C THR A 21 8.38 12.44 9.11
N ASP A 22 7.55 12.35 10.16
CA ASP A 22 6.84 13.47 10.77
C ASP A 22 7.00 13.39 12.29
N GLU A 23 7.57 14.44 12.88
CA GLU A 23 7.81 14.54 14.34
C GLU A 23 6.51 14.48 15.18
N ARG A 24 5.35 14.74 14.54
CA ARG A 24 4.04 14.61 15.18
C ARG A 24 3.58 13.19 15.36
N MET A 25 4.23 12.22 14.68
CA MET A 25 3.97 10.79 14.81
C MET A 25 4.58 10.25 16.10
N VAL A 26 3.79 10.28 17.17
CA VAL A 26 4.24 9.86 18.50
C VAL A 26 3.92 8.38 18.71
N TRP A 27 4.94 7.54 18.83
CA TRP A 27 4.81 6.09 19.04
C TRP A 27 3.81 5.72 20.14
N ALA A 28 3.90 6.38 21.30
CA ALA A 28 3.01 6.09 22.43
C ALA A 28 1.51 6.21 22.10
N LYS A 29 1.14 7.06 21.12
CA LYS A 29 -0.24 7.22 20.66
C LYS A 29 -0.58 6.20 19.58
N GLU A 30 0.25 6.09 18.57
CA GLU A 30 -0.02 5.23 17.41
C GLU A 30 -0.02 3.74 17.80
N SER A 31 0.86 3.32 18.70
CA SER A 31 0.84 1.95 19.24
C SER A 31 -0.46 1.63 19.99
N GLN A 32 -0.99 2.59 20.75
CA GLN A 32 -2.27 2.39 21.43
C GLN A 32 -3.43 2.30 20.44
N PHE A 33 -3.45 3.11 19.39
CA PHE A 33 -4.47 3.00 18.34
C PHE A 33 -4.39 1.65 17.63
N ALA A 34 -3.20 1.18 17.28
CA ALA A 34 -3.02 -0.15 16.68
C ALA A 34 -3.51 -1.27 17.61
N ILE A 35 -3.13 -1.23 18.89
CA ILE A 35 -3.57 -2.21 19.89
C ILE A 35 -5.11 -2.21 20.03
N GLN A 36 -5.75 -1.03 20.12
CA GLN A 36 -7.20 -0.92 20.21
C GLN A 36 -7.89 -1.48 18.95
N LEU A 37 -7.35 -1.25 17.76
CA LEU A 37 -7.89 -1.83 16.52
C LEU A 37 -7.88 -3.37 16.58
N PHE A 38 -6.78 -3.96 17.03
CA PHE A 38 -6.69 -5.41 17.19
C PHE A 38 -7.60 -5.95 18.28
N GLN A 39 -7.72 -5.26 19.42
CA GLN A 39 -8.60 -5.66 20.51
C GLN A 39 -10.08 -5.60 20.15
N ASN A 40 -10.47 -4.68 19.28
CA ASN A 40 -11.86 -4.49 18.86
C ASN A 40 -12.27 -5.38 17.67
N ASN A 41 -11.34 -6.16 17.10
CA ASN A 41 -11.61 -7.00 15.93
C ASN A 41 -10.81 -8.31 15.99
N ASP A 42 -11.45 -9.37 16.46
CA ASP A 42 -10.85 -10.71 16.63
C ASP A 42 -10.28 -11.27 15.31
N TYR A 43 -10.96 -11.04 14.19
CA TYR A 43 -10.48 -11.50 12.89
C TYR A 43 -9.20 -10.76 12.48
N LEU A 44 -9.16 -9.44 12.67
CA LEU A 44 -7.97 -8.64 12.42
C LEU A 44 -6.81 -9.09 13.31
N ALA A 45 -7.06 -9.31 14.61
CA ALA A 45 -6.08 -9.79 15.56
C ALA A 45 -5.53 -11.17 15.17
N LYS A 46 -6.41 -12.09 14.75
CA LYS A 46 -6.00 -13.42 14.27
C LYS A 46 -5.07 -13.33 13.05
N VAL A 47 -5.43 -12.54 12.05
CA VAL A 47 -4.59 -12.34 10.86
C VAL A 47 -3.26 -11.70 11.24
N ALA A 48 -3.28 -10.69 12.12
CA ALA A 48 -2.08 -10.01 12.60
C ALA A 48 -1.10 -10.98 13.30
N PHE A 49 -1.61 -11.88 14.11
CA PHE A 49 -0.79 -12.87 14.80
C PHE A 49 -0.24 -13.93 13.85
N GLN A 50 -1.03 -14.36 12.88
CA GLN A 50 -0.62 -15.36 11.87
C GLN A 50 0.42 -14.82 10.89
N ASN A 51 0.37 -13.53 10.58
CA ASN A 51 1.29 -12.88 9.64
C ASN A 51 1.94 -11.65 10.29
N GLN A 52 2.87 -11.92 11.21
CA GLN A 52 3.57 -10.88 11.97
C GLN A 52 4.39 -9.94 11.07
N THR A 53 4.98 -10.46 9.98
CA THR A 53 5.74 -9.64 9.04
C THR A 53 4.86 -8.57 8.37
N SER A 54 3.66 -8.94 7.90
CA SER A 54 2.74 -7.95 7.31
C SER A 54 2.26 -6.93 8.34
N THR A 55 2.06 -7.36 9.59
CA THR A 55 1.65 -6.48 10.69
C THR A 55 2.74 -5.46 11.03
N GLN A 56 3.99 -5.92 11.11
CA GLN A 56 5.16 -5.06 11.28
C GLN A 56 5.24 -4.03 10.16
N ASN A 57 5.15 -4.48 8.90
CA ASN A 57 5.20 -3.60 7.74
C ASN A 57 4.10 -2.55 7.76
N ALA A 58 2.87 -2.94 8.07
CA ALA A 58 1.74 -2.01 8.15
C ALA A 58 1.96 -0.94 9.23
N ILE A 59 2.50 -1.31 10.40
CA ILE A 59 2.82 -0.38 11.49
C ILE A 59 3.97 0.57 11.08
N ILE A 60 5.01 0.06 10.41
CA ILE A 60 6.13 0.87 9.93
C ILE A 60 5.67 1.86 8.85
N ASN A 61 4.77 1.42 7.95
CA ASN A 61 4.19 2.29 6.92
C ASN A 61 3.39 3.46 7.50
N VAL A 62 2.75 3.29 8.66
CA VAL A 62 2.12 4.41 9.40
C VAL A 62 3.12 5.52 9.69
N ALA A 63 4.31 5.16 10.18
CA ALA A 63 5.38 6.10 10.47
C ALA A 63 6.01 6.70 9.21
N ALA A 64 6.31 5.86 8.23
CA ALA A 64 6.99 6.26 6.99
C ALA A 64 6.15 7.24 6.15
N ILE A 65 4.84 7.01 6.08
CA ILE A 65 3.90 7.91 5.40
C ILE A 65 3.53 9.11 6.29
N GLY A 66 3.66 8.95 7.60
CA GLY A 66 3.29 10.00 8.57
C GLY A 66 1.77 10.19 8.67
N ILE A 67 1.01 9.10 8.74
CA ILE A 67 -0.46 9.12 8.81
C ILE A 67 -0.95 8.40 10.08
N SER A 68 -1.84 9.04 10.83
CA SER A 68 -2.32 8.51 12.11
C SER A 68 -3.40 7.44 11.94
N LEU A 69 -3.34 6.42 12.80
CA LEU A 69 -4.38 5.41 12.99
C LEU A 69 -5.52 5.89 13.91
N ASN A 70 -5.50 7.15 14.37
CA ASN A 70 -6.52 7.70 15.23
C ASN A 70 -7.92 7.52 14.63
N PRO A 71 -8.82 6.71 15.26
CA PRO A 71 -10.14 6.43 14.70
C PRO A 71 -11.05 7.66 14.59
N ALA A 72 -10.80 8.68 15.42
CA ALA A 72 -11.55 9.94 15.35
C ALA A 72 -11.23 10.74 14.08
N GLN A 73 -10.03 10.61 13.54
CA GLN A 73 -9.62 11.33 12.33
C GLN A 73 -9.98 10.58 11.05
N LYS A 74 -10.16 9.27 11.11
CA LYS A 74 -10.52 8.40 9.96
C LYS A 74 -9.56 8.52 8.76
N LEU A 75 -8.26 8.77 9.02
CA LEU A 75 -7.27 8.99 7.98
C LEU A 75 -6.73 7.69 7.39
N ALA A 76 -6.52 6.69 8.24
CA ALA A 76 -6.01 5.39 7.84
C ALA A 76 -6.55 4.26 8.72
N TYR A 77 -6.50 3.05 8.20
CA TYR A 77 -7.00 1.85 8.85
C TYR A 77 -6.02 0.69 8.67
N LEU A 78 -5.95 -0.20 9.67
CA LEU A 78 -5.36 -1.52 9.47
C LEU A 78 -6.46 -2.49 9.03
N VAL A 79 -6.30 -3.09 7.86
CA VAL A 79 -7.31 -3.98 7.28
C VAL A 79 -6.73 -5.33 6.90
N PRO A 80 -7.47 -6.44 7.09
CA PRO A 80 -7.02 -7.75 6.65
C PRO A 80 -7.32 -7.93 5.16
N ARG A 81 -6.30 -8.28 4.37
CA ARG A 81 -6.43 -8.59 2.93
C ARG A 81 -5.59 -9.82 2.60
N LYS A 82 -6.18 -10.82 1.97
CA LYS A 82 -5.50 -12.04 1.51
C LYS A 82 -4.59 -12.69 2.58
N GLY A 83 -5.00 -12.64 3.85
CA GLY A 83 -4.23 -13.21 4.97
C GLY A 83 -3.05 -12.34 5.45
N ALA A 84 -2.99 -11.08 5.05
CA ALA A 84 -2.01 -10.09 5.49
C ALA A 84 -2.71 -8.88 6.13
N ILE A 85 -1.99 -8.16 6.98
CA ILE A 85 -2.42 -6.85 7.48
C ILE A 85 -1.87 -5.79 6.56
N CYS A 86 -2.77 -4.92 6.07
CA CYS A 86 -2.42 -3.82 5.19
C CYS A 86 -2.84 -2.49 5.81
N LEU A 87 -2.04 -1.44 5.59
CA LEU A 87 -2.42 -0.07 5.88
C LEU A 87 -3.32 0.43 4.74
N ASP A 88 -4.57 0.78 5.00
CA ASP A 88 -5.49 1.39 4.02
C ASP A 88 -5.63 2.89 4.30
N ILE A 89 -5.14 3.71 3.38
CA ILE A 89 -5.22 5.16 3.48
C ILE A 89 -6.57 5.60 2.92
N SER A 90 -7.37 6.29 3.74
CA SER A 90 -8.65 6.83 3.31
C SER A 90 -8.46 8.01 2.34
N TYR A 91 -9.53 8.39 1.62
CA TYR A 91 -9.48 9.60 0.79
C TYR A 91 -9.26 10.87 1.63
N MET A 92 -9.80 10.90 2.87
CA MET A 92 -9.51 11.98 3.83
C MET A 92 -8.04 11.97 4.25
N GLY A 93 -7.43 10.78 4.37
CA GLY A 93 -6.00 10.64 4.64
C GLY A 93 -5.15 11.21 3.52
N LEU A 94 -5.48 10.93 2.25
CA LEU A 94 -4.79 11.51 1.10
C LEU A 94 -4.91 13.04 1.08
N MET A 95 -6.10 13.59 1.32
CA MET A 95 -6.32 15.03 1.43
C MET A 95 -5.48 15.64 2.56
N HIS A 96 -5.48 14.98 3.73
CA HIS A 96 -4.70 15.42 4.89
C HIS A 96 -3.19 15.45 4.59
N ILE A 97 -2.64 14.37 4.02
CA ILE A 97 -1.22 14.32 3.64
C ILE A 97 -0.90 15.41 2.61
N ALA A 98 -1.74 15.60 1.60
CA ALA A 98 -1.56 16.61 0.58
C ALA A 98 -1.52 18.04 1.17
N GLN A 99 -2.41 18.34 2.14
CA GLN A 99 -2.42 19.61 2.86
C GLN A 99 -1.19 19.76 3.76
N GLN A 100 -0.84 18.71 4.53
CA GLN A 100 0.29 18.75 5.45
C GLN A 100 1.64 18.85 4.73
N SER A 101 1.76 18.31 3.54
CA SER A 101 2.97 18.39 2.71
C SER A 101 3.08 19.70 1.91
N GLY A 102 2.07 20.55 1.97
CA GLY A 102 2.00 21.79 1.17
C GLY A 102 1.75 21.53 -0.32
N ALA A 103 1.27 20.35 -0.71
CA ALA A 103 0.86 20.12 -2.09
C ALA A 103 -0.42 20.89 -2.45
N ILE A 104 -1.34 20.97 -1.49
CA ILE A 104 -2.60 21.71 -1.64
C ILE A 104 -2.92 22.49 -0.35
N LYS A 105 -3.56 23.64 -0.50
CA LYS A 105 -4.11 24.42 0.63
C LYS A 105 -5.50 23.98 1.03
N TRP A 106 -6.28 23.55 0.06
CA TRP A 106 -7.71 23.29 0.21
C TRP A 106 -8.17 22.22 -0.76
N CYS A 107 -9.17 21.45 -0.37
CA CYS A 107 -9.77 20.39 -1.18
C CYS A 107 -11.26 20.28 -0.88
N GLN A 108 -12.09 20.24 -1.92
CA GLN A 108 -13.53 20.04 -1.81
C GLN A 108 -14.01 19.10 -2.92
N SER A 109 -14.73 18.06 -2.55
CA SER A 109 -15.40 17.16 -3.49
C SER A 109 -16.92 17.32 -3.40
N ALA A 110 -17.60 17.14 -4.53
CA ALA A 110 -19.06 17.22 -4.59
C ALA A 110 -19.61 16.28 -5.66
N ILE A 111 -20.88 15.92 -5.48
CA ILE A 111 -21.68 15.14 -6.42
C ILE A 111 -22.47 16.10 -7.30
N VAL A 112 -22.51 15.81 -8.59
CA VAL A 112 -23.31 16.54 -9.57
C VAL A 112 -24.51 15.69 -9.95
N ARG A 113 -25.71 16.27 -9.83
CA ARG A 113 -26.96 15.65 -10.22
C ARG A 113 -27.51 16.26 -11.52
N ARG A 114 -28.42 15.58 -12.15
CA ARG A 114 -28.91 15.92 -13.51
C ARG A 114 -29.48 17.32 -13.64
N ASN A 115 -30.15 17.81 -12.61
CA ASN A 115 -30.80 19.12 -12.62
C ASN A 115 -29.93 20.23 -12.02
N ASP A 116 -28.73 19.90 -11.54
CA ASP A 116 -27.77 20.91 -11.08
C ASP A 116 -27.20 21.69 -12.27
N GLN A 117 -26.93 22.96 -12.07
CA GLN A 117 -26.19 23.76 -13.05
C GLN A 117 -24.68 23.60 -12.78
N PHE A 118 -24.03 22.78 -13.62
CA PHE A 118 -22.58 22.53 -13.51
C PHE A 118 -21.88 22.99 -14.77
N ARG A 119 -20.88 23.88 -14.62
CA ARG A 119 -20.07 24.41 -15.72
C ARG A 119 -18.63 24.65 -15.29
N ARG A 120 -17.69 24.31 -16.16
CA ARG A 120 -16.28 24.72 -16.05
C ARG A 120 -16.04 25.95 -16.93
N GLU A 121 -15.37 26.96 -16.37
CA GLU A 121 -15.03 28.20 -17.08
C GLU A 121 -13.55 28.26 -17.56
N GLY A 122 -12.76 27.25 -17.22
CA GLY A 122 -11.36 27.15 -17.57
C GLY A 122 -10.70 25.99 -16.87
N LEU A 123 -9.40 25.81 -17.11
CA LEU A 123 -8.61 24.76 -16.45
C LEU A 123 -8.13 25.20 -15.06
N ASP A 124 -7.90 26.50 -14.90
CA ASP A 124 -7.33 27.17 -13.74
C ASP A 124 -8.34 27.84 -12.81
N LYS A 125 -9.64 27.59 -13.05
CA LYS A 125 -10.74 28.15 -12.27
C LYS A 125 -11.55 27.05 -11.60
N PRO A 126 -12.13 27.30 -10.40
CA PRO A 126 -13.10 26.39 -9.81
C PRO A 126 -14.34 26.30 -10.71
N PRO A 127 -15.02 25.16 -10.77
CA PRO A 127 -16.26 25.03 -11.49
C PRO A 127 -17.37 25.87 -10.82
N ILE A 128 -18.30 26.34 -11.63
CA ILE A 128 -19.58 26.87 -11.14
C ILE A 128 -20.48 25.68 -10.94
N HIS A 129 -20.97 25.48 -9.72
CA HIS A 129 -21.92 24.44 -9.36
C HIS A 129 -23.02 25.06 -8.49
N ILE A 130 -24.22 25.17 -9.06
CA ILE A 130 -25.38 25.82 -8.46
C ILE A 130 -26.51 24.80 -8.35
N TYR A 131 -27.04 24.64 -7.17
CA TYR A 131 -28.22 23.87 -6.84
C TYR A 131 -28.83 24.43 -5.54
N ASN A 132 -30.08 24.09 -5.25
CA ASN A 132 -30.65 24.42 -3.95
C ASN A 132 -30.30 23.27 -2.96
N GLU A 133 -29.61 23.60 -1.87
CA GLU A 133 -29.18 22.63 -0.85
C GLU A 133 -30.32 21.91 -0.14
N PHE A 134 -31.54 22.47 -0.20
CA PHE A 134 -32.73 21.90 0.42
C PHE A 134 -33.60 21.10 -0.54
N ASP A 135 -33.25 21.03 -1.83
CA ASP A 135 -33.94 20.18 -2.79
C ASP A 135 -33.71 18.71 -2.49
N THR A 136 -34.80 17.92 -2.64
CA THR A 136 -34.73 16.46 -2.49
C THR A 136 -33.90 15.84 -3.63
N GLU A 137 -33.49 14.57 -3.45
CA GLU A 137 -32.84 13.82 -4.52
C GLU A 137 -33.66 13.74 -5.80
N GLU A 138 -34.99 13.59 -5.68
CA GLU A 138 -35.91 13.56 -6.81
C GLU A 138 -35.94 14.90 -7.55
N GLN A 139 -35.90 16.03 -6.84
CA GLN A 139 -35.86 17.37 -7.43
C GLN A 139 -34.52 17.64 -8.13
N ARG A 140 -33.38 17.19 -7.55
CA ARG A 140 -32.08 17.31 -8.18
C ARG A 140 -31.83 16.25 -9.27
N GLY A 141 -32.57 15.14 -9.26
CA GLY A 141 -32.49 14.07 -10.23
C GLY A 141 -31.27 13.13 -9.99
N ASP A 142 -31.06 12.22 -10.97
CA ASP A 142 -30.04 11.20 -10.90
C ASP A 142 -28.63 11.78 -10.76
N ILE A 143 -27.75 11.06 -10.11
CA ILE A 143 -26.32 11.38 -10.07
C ILE A 143 -25.71 11.19 -11.47
N VAL A 144 -25.12 12.23 -12.02
CA VAL A 144 -24.45 12.19 -13.33
C VAL A 144 -22.94 12.14 -13.23
N GLY A 145 -22.38 12.48 -12.08
CA GLY A 145 -20.95 12.40 -11.82
C GLY A 145 -20.54 13.01 -10.49
N ALA A 146 -19.26 13.09 -10.29
CA ALA A 146 -18.66 13.73 -9.12
C ALA A 146 -17.40 14.50 -9.56
N TYR A 147 -16.99 15.46 -8.76
CA TYR A 147 -15.77 16.19 -8.97
C TYR A 147 -15.06 16.50 -7.66
N VAL A 148 -13.79 16.85 -7.76
CA VAL A 148 -13.01 17.42 -6.68
C VAL A 148 -12.24 18.62 -7.21
N THR A 149 -12.23 19.69 -6.46
CA THR A 149 -11.41 20.87 -6.72
C THR A 149 -10.43 21.04 -5.58
N VAL A 150 -9.17 21.27 -5.91
CA VAL A 150 -8.13 21.62 -4.95
C VAL A 150 -7.53 22.98 -5.32
N LYS A 151 -7.08 23.70 -4.30
CA LYS A 151 -6.26 24.90 -4.48
C LYS A 151 -4.82 24.55 -4.12
N THR A 152 -3.91 24.77 -5.04
CA THR A 152 -2.47 24.52 -4.84
C THR A 152 -1.86 25.56 -3.91
N ASP A 153 -0.61 25.33 -3.50
CA ASP A 153 0.12 26.30 -2.70
C ASP A 153 0.42 27.60 -3.47
N ASP A 154 0.61 27.51 -4.77
CA ASP A 154 0.80 28.65 -5.69
C ASP A 154 -0.49 29.43 -5.95
N GLY A 155 -1.63 28.92 -5.53
CA GLY A 155 -2.93 29.58 -5.63
C GLY A 155 -3.80 29.12 -6.80
N ASP A 156 -3.31 28.23 -7.65
CA ASP A 156 -4.03 27.67 -8.80
C ASP A 156 -5.11 26.69 -8.37
N TYR A 157 -6.15 26.57 -9.18
CA TYR A 157 -7.20 25.58 -8.98
C TYR A 157 -7.02 24.40 -9.94
N LEU A 158 -7.04 23.19 -9.39
CA LEU A 158 -7.06 21.94 -10.15
C LEU A 158 -8.39 21.23 -9.90
N THR A 159 -9.16 21.03 -10.95
CA THR A 159 -10.45 20.32 -10.87
C THR A 159 -10.39 19.02 -11.67
N HIS A 160 -10.70 17.92 -10.99
CA HIS A 160 -10.86 16.61 -11.59
C HIS A 160 -12.33 16.20 -11.56
N THR A 161 -12.91 15.89 -12.72
CA THR A 161 -14.29 15.47 -12.88
C THR A 161 -14.35 14.03 -13.35
N MET A 162 -15.32 13.26 -12.84
CA MET A 162 -15.61 11.91 -13.30
C MET A 162 -17.10 11.75 -13.57
N ARG A 163 -17.42 11.16 -14.71
CA ARG A 163 -18.79 10.73 -15.02
C ARG A 163 -19.15 9.52 -14.18
N ILE A 164 -20.43 9.34 -13.92
CA ILE A 164 -20.93 8.25 -13.09
C ILE A 164 -20.57 6.87 -13.66
N ASP A 165 -20.61 6.69 -14.97
CA ASP A 165 -20.23 5.46 -15.65
C ASP A 165 -18.76 5.09 -15.44
N ALA A 166 -17.86 6.07 -15.48
CA ALA A 166 -16.44 5.88 -15.20
C ALA A 166 -16.20 5.48 -13.73
N ILE A 167 -16.94 6.08 -12.79
CA ILE A 167 -16.87 5.71 -11.37
C ILE A 167 -17.39 4.29 -11.16
N TYR A 168 -18.52 3.93 -11.78
CA TYR A 168 -19.06 2.57 -11.68
C TYR A 168 -18.16 1.51 -12.31
N SER A 169 -17.42 1.84 -13.34
CA SER A 169 -16.40 0.94 -13.88
C SER A 169 -15.28 0.62 -12.87
N ILE A 170 -14.99 1.55 -11.96
CA ILE A 170 -14.05 1.31 -10.85
C ILE A 170 -14.73 0.47 -9.76
N ARG A 171 -15.99 0.80 -9.40
CA ARG A 171 -16.79 0.01 -8.46
C ARG A 171 -16.83 -1.47 -8.87
N ASP A 172 -17.11 -1.73 -10.13
CA ASP A 172 -17.33 -3.10 -10.65
C ASP A 172 -16.07 -3.98 -10.56
N ARG A 173 -14.90 -3.36 -10.46
CA ARG A 173 -13.61 -4.06 -10.23
C ARG A 173 -13.35 -4.33 -8.75
N SER A 174 -14.03 -3.65 -7.83
CA SER A 174 -13.77 -3.78 -6.39
C SER A 174 -14.23 -5.13 -5.83
N GLU A 175 -13.44 -5.71 -4.93
CA GLU A 175 -13.76 -6.98 -4.28
C GLU A 175 -15.06 -6.92 -3.46
N ALA A 176 -15.34 -5.78 -2.82
CA ALA A 176 -16.57 -5.60 -2.05
C ALA A 176 -17.82 -5.69 -2.95
N TRP A 177 -17.74 -5.09 -4.14
CA TRP A 177 -18.84 -5.14 -5.12
C TRP A 177 -19.01 -6.52 -5.73
N LYS A 178 -17.91 -7.18 -6.09
CA LYS A 178 -17.96 -8.57 -6.61
C LYS A 178 -18.57 -9.53 -5.59
N LYS A 179 -18.18 -9.41 -4.31
CA LYS A 179 -18.76 -10.22 -3.23
C LYS A 179 -20.25 -9.95 -3.03
N TYR A 180 -20.67 -8.69 -3.10
CA TYR A 180 -22.08 -8.33 -3.03
C TYR A 180 -22.89 -8.87 -4.22
N LYS A 181 -22.34 -8.79 -5.43
CA LYS A 181 -22.96 -9.37 -6.64
C LYS A 181 -23.12 -10.89 -6.57
N SER A 182 -22.22 -11.59 -5.92
CA SER A 182 -22.31 -13.05 -5.71
C SER A 182 -23.25 -13.42 -4.57
N ASP A 183 -23.42 -12.54 -3.59
CA ASP A 183 -24.24 -12.77 -2.39
C ASP A 183 -24.75 -11.43 -1.84
N ASN A 184 -25.99 -11.06 -2.20
CA ASN A 184 -26.60 -9.79 -1.84
C ASN A 184 -26.87 -9.64 -0.32
N SER A 185 -26.72 -10.71 0.48
CA SER A 185 -26.83 -10.63 1.94
C SER A 185 -25.63 -9.93 2.59
N LYS A 186 -24.53 -9.80 1.86
CA LYS A 186 -23.30 -9.15 2.36
C LYS A 186 -23.41 -7.64 2.31
N LYS A 187 -22.98 -7.01 3.39
CA LYS A 187 -22.89 -5.54 3.43
C LYS A 187 -21.88 -5.03 2.40
N CYS A 188 -22.27 -4.04 1.62
CA CYS A 188 -21.43 -3.40 0.63
C CYS A 188 -21.52 -1.87 0.74
N PRO A 189 -20.41 -1.16 0.99
CA PRO A 189 -20.43 0.30 1.09
C PRO A 189 -20.94 1.02 -0.17
N TRP A 190 -20.82 0.40 -1.34
CA TRP A 190 -21.39 0.92 -2.59
C TRP A 190 -22.92 0.91 -2.63
N VAL A 191 -23.56 0.23 -1.68
CA VAL A 191 -25.04 0.20 -1.54
C VAL A 191 -25.48 1.02 -0.34
N THR A 192 -24.73 0.93 0.78
CA THR A 192 -25.11 1.61 2.02
C THR A 192 -24.70 3.07 2.07
N ASP A 193 -23.60 3.42 1.37
CA ASP A 193 -22.95 4.74 1.44
C ASP A 193 -22.45 5.17 0.05
N GLU A 194 -23.32 5.08 -0.95
CA GLU A 194 -22.96 5.28 -2.35
C GLU A 194 -22.27 6.62 -2.59
N GLU A 195 -22.87 7.72 -2.14
CA GLU A 195 -22.31 9.06 -2.34
C GLU A 195 -20.88 9.19 -1.78
N GLN A 196 -20.63 8.62 -0.58
CA GLN A 196 -19.29 8.61 0.02
C GLN A 196 -18.30 7.81 -0.82
N MET A 197 -18.75 6.72 -1.43
CA MET A 197 -17.92 5.90 -2.31
C MET A 197 -17.62 6.62 -3.63
N LEU A 198 -18.57 7.40 -4.16
CA LEU A 198 -18.32 8.24 -5.34
C LEU A 198 -17.29 9.33 -5.03
N LEU A 199 -17.44 10.06 -3.91
CA LEU A 199 -16.48 11.08 -3.45
C LEU A 199 -15.09 10.48 -3.18
N LYS A 200 -15.03 9.33 -2.49
CA LYS A 200 -13.79 8.57 -2.29
C LYS A 200 -13.10 8.28 -3.61
N THR A 201 -13.85 7.84 -4.61
CA THR A 201 -13.28 7.43 -5.89
C THR A 201 -12.72 8.62 -6.65
N VAL A 202 -13.46 9.72 -6.76
CA VAL A 202 -12.98 10.91 -7.49
C VAL A 202 -11.76 11.53 -6.82
N VAL A 203 -11.72 11.58 -5.48
CA VAL A 203 -10.54 12.10 -4.74
C VAL A 203 -9.32 11.21 -4.95
N LYS A 204 -9.45 9.87 -4.85
CA LYS A 204 -8.35 8.94 -5.09
C LYS A 204 -7.80 9.04 -6.53
N GLN A 205 -8.66 9.28 -7.52
CA GLN A 205 -8.19 9.48 -8.90
C GLN A 205 -7.52 10.85 -9.09
N ALA A 206 -8.06 11.91 -8.51
CA ALA A 206 -7.52 13.25 -8.61
C ALA A 206 -6.16 13.40 -7.93
N ALA A 207 -5.96 12.73 -6.79
CA ALA A 207 -4.72 12.80 -6.02
C ALA A 207 -3.47 12.45 -6.85
N LYS A 208 -3.62 11.62 -7.88
CA LYS A 208 -2.54 11.26 -8.82
C LYS A 208 -2.01 12.44 -9.64
N TYR A 209 -2.77 13.50 -9.75
CA TYR A 209 -2.47 14.69 -10.55
C TYR A 209 -2.15 15.93 -9.72
N TRP A 210 -2.19 15.80 -8.37
CA TRP A 210 -1.83 16.90 -7.47
C TRP A 210 -0.32 17.19 -7.52
N PRO A 211 0.11 18.40 -7.13
CA PRO A 211 1.53 18.73 -7.06
C PRO A 211 2.31 17.71 -6.24
N ARG A 212 3.44 17.26 -6.78
CA ARG A 212 4.23 16.19 -6.16
C ARG A 212 4.92 16.68 -4.89
N ARG A 213 4.87 15.88 -3.85
CA ARG A 213 5.58 16.02 -2.59
C ARG A 213 5.91 14.61 -2.08
N GLU A 214 7.09 14.40 -1.54
CA GLU A 214 7.60 13.09 -1.15
C GLU A 214 6.60 12.24 -0.34
N ARG A 215 6.02 12.83 0.71
CA ARG A 215 5.02 12.11 1.54
C ARG A 215 3.73 11.80 0.79
N LEU A 216 3.29 12.71 -0.09
CA LEU A 216 2.11 12.47 -0.92
C LEU A 216 2.39 11.39 -1.96
N ASP A 217 3.57 11.41 -2.57
CA ASP A 217 3.98 10.40 -3.54
C ASP A 217 4.05 9.01 -2.89
N ALA A 218 4.63 8.91 -1.70
CA ALA A 218 4.65 7.66 -0.92
C ALA A 218 3.23 7.16 -0.59
N ALA A 219 2.32 8.06 -0.22
CA ALA A 219 0.93 7.69 0.07
C ALA A 219 0.17 7.25 -1.20
N ILE A 220 0.36 7.93 -2.32
CA ILE A 220 -0.27 7.58 -3.61
C ILE A 220 0.26 6.25 -4.12
N ASP A 221 1.56 6.02 -4.06
CA ASP A 221 2.17 4.76 -4.45
C ASP A 221 1.66 3.60 -3.58
N HIS A 222 1.57 3.82 -2.27
CA HIS A 222 0.96 2.88 -1.34
C HIS A 222 -0.48 2.50 -1.73
N VAL A 223 -1.31 3.49 -2.09
CA VAL A 223 -2.71 3.25 -2.51
C VAL A 223 -2.81 2.54 -3.87
N ASN A 224 -1.86 2.78 -4.76
CA ASN A 224 -1.86 2.21 -6.12
C ASN A 224 -1.23 0.82 -6.20
N THR A 225 -0.52 0.38 -5.17
CA THR A 225 0.10 -0.95 -5.13
C THR A 225 -0.96 -2.04 -5.24
N GLU A 226 -0.67 -3.10 -5.99
CA GLU A 226 -1.60 -4.19 -6.29
C GLU A 226 -2.26 -4.76 -5.03
N GLY A 227 -3.59 -4.78 -5.03
CA GLY A 227 -4.39 -5.27 -3.91
C GLY A 227 -4.40 -4.34 -2.71
N GLU A 228 -3.84 -3.13 -2.84
CA GLU A 228 -3.69 -2.18 -1.74
C GLU A 228 -2.86 -2.76 -0.58
N GLU A 229 -1.91 -3.62 -0.90
CA GLU A 229 -1.03 -4.26 0.07
C GLU A 229 0.05 -3.32 0.59
N GLY A 230 0.17 -2.16 -0.03
CA GLY A 230 1.07 -1.10 0.36
C GLY A 230 2.54 -1.35 -0.01
N ILE A 231 3.31 -0.29 0.05
CA ILE A 231 4.77 -0.37 -0.05
C ILE A 231 5.29 -1.06 1.20
N ASN A 232 6.05 -2.10 1.03
CA ASN A 232 6.76 -2.73 2.11
C ASN A 232 8.08 -2.00 2.34
N PHE A 233 8.07 -0.88 3.05
CA PHE A 233 9.29 -0.15 3.41
C PHE A 233 10.28 -0.99 4.25
N ALA A 234 9.83 -2.07 4.87
CA ALA A 234 10.70 -3.03 5.53
C ALA A 234 11.27 -4.06 4.53
N ALA A 235 10.59 -4.31 3.40
CA ALA A 235 11.08 -5.21 2.35
C ALA A 235 12.04 -4.52 1.38
N GLU A 236 12.00 -3.20 1.25
CA GLU A 236 13.09 -2.44 0.60
C GLU A 236 14.41 -2.57 1.35
N ARG A 237 14.37 -3.03 2.59
CA ARG A 237 15.49 -3.65 3.29
C ARG A 237 15.45 -5.19 3.19
N GLN A 238 15.09 -5.75 2.06
CA GLN A 238 15.82 -6.96 1.70
C GLN A 238 17.28 -6.54 1.80
N PRO A 239 18.10 -7.27 2.57
CA PRO A 239 19.55 -6.98 2.62
C PRO A 239 19.93 -6.75 1.17
N GLU A 240 20.54 -5.59 0.90
CA GLU A 240 20.95 -5.20 -0.45
C GLU A 240 21.37 -6.47 -1.12
N ARG A 241 20.66 -6.85 -2.16
CA ARG A 241 20.92 -8.15 -2.79
C ARG A 241 22.39 -8.11 -3.11
N ASP A 242 23.16 -8.90 -2.39
CA ASP A 242 24.59 -8.95 -2.64
C ASP A 242 24.78 -9.24 -4.13
N ILE A 243 25.16 -8.21 -4.86
CA ILE A 243 25.40 -8.27 -6.31
C ILE A 243 26.90 -8.46 -6.58
N THR A 244 27.69 -8.67 -5.52
CA THR A 244 29.13 -8.98 -5.67
C THR A 244 29.27 -10.20 -6.54
N PRO A 245 29.94 -10.13 -7.70
CA PRO A 245 30.14 -11.28 -8.55
C PRO A 245 30.88 -12.39 -7.78
N LEU A 246 30.59 -13.63 -8.15
CA LEU A 246 31.31 -14.80 -7.60
C LEU A 246 32.80 -14.62 -7.73
N SER A 247 33.52 -14.66 -6.61
CA SER A 247 34.99 -14.52 -6.61
C SER A 247 35.67 -15.74 -7.24
N GLU A 248 36.81 -15.50 -7.86
CA GLU A 248 37.62 -16.59 -8.42
C GLU A 248 38.04 -17.63 -7.37
N THR A 249 38.24 -17.20 -6.13
CA THR A 249 38.53 -18.08 -4.99
C THR A 249 37.38 -19.01 -4.67
N THR A 250 36.17 -18.49 -4.51
CA THR A 250 34.97 -19.27 -4.23
C THR A 250 34.64 -20.20 -5.41
N GLN A 251 34.78 -19.71 -6.64
CA GLN A 251 34.55 -20.51 -7.84
C GLN A 251 35.53 -21.69 -7.91
N LYS A 252 36.80 -21.47 -7.57
CA LYS A 252 37.82 -22.51 -7.53
C LYS A 252 37.51 -23.58 -6.48
N GLU A 253 37.12 -23.17 -5.26
CA GLU A 253 36.72 -24.10 -4.21
C GLU A 253 35.50 -24.95 -4.61
N ILE A 254 34.54 -24.35 -5.30
CA ILE A 254 33.38 -25.07 -5.85
C ILE A 254 33.84 -26.09 -6.91
N ASN A 255 34.71 -25.69 -7.82
CA ASN A 255 35.28 -26.60 -8.83
C ASN A 255 35.98 -27.80 -8.21
N ASP A 256 36.82 -27.57 -7.23
CA ASP A 256 37.57 -28.62 -6.55
C ASP A 256 36.66 -29.64 -5.86
N LEU A 257 35.55 -29.15 -5.24
CA LEU A 257 34.53 -30.01 -4.63
C LEU A 257 33.67 -30.74 -5.67
N LEU A 258 33.31 -30.11 -6.76
CA LEU A 258 32.55 -30.74 -7.83
C LEU A 258 33.35 -31.91 -8.42
N VAL A 259 34.62 -31.70 -8.69
CA VAL A 259 35.55 -32.76 -9.17
C VAL A 259 35.64 -33.91 -8.15
N SER A 260 35.78 -33.60 -6.85
CA SER A 260 35.87 -34.63 -5.81
C SER A 260 34.58 -35.47 -5.66
N LEU A 261 33.42 -34.90 -6.05
CA LEU A 261 32.12 -35.53 -5.98
C LEU A 261 31.66 -36.17 -7.32
N ASP A 262 32.51 -36.14 -8.34
CA ASP A 262 32.17 -36.57 -9.71
C ASP A 262 30.92 -35.86 -10.28
N LYS A 263 30.86 -34.53 -10.06
CA LYS A 263 29.76 -33.63 -10.42
C LYS A 263 30.23 -32.50 -11.31
N THR A 264 29.25 -31.88 -12.02
CA THR A 264 29.55 -30.79 -12.95
C THR A 264 28.69 -29.56 -12.63
N TRP A 265 29.11 -28.40 -13.11
CA TRP A 265 28.34 -27.17 -13.02
C TRP A 265 26.98 -27.32 -13.72
N ASP A 266 26.99 -27.71 -14.99
CA ASP A 266 25.83 -27.65 -15.85
C ASP A 266 24.75 -28.70 -15.49
N ALA A 267 25.18 -29.92 -15.17
CA ALA A 267 24.26 -31.01 -14.89
C ALA A 267 23.77 -31.02 -13.44
N ASP A 268 24.60 -30.59 -12.47
CA ASP A 268 24.29 -30.77 -11.06
C ASP A 268 24.05 -29.45 -10.30
N LEU A 269 24.98 -28.51 -10.41
CA LEU A 269 25.01 -27.36 -9.50
C LEU A 269 24.13 -26.20 -9.99
N LEU A 270 24.20 -25.80 -11.27
CA LEU A 270 23.42 -24.67 -11.79
C LEU A 270 21.91 -24.92 -11.73
N PRO A 271 21.40 -26.14 -12.07
CA PRO A 271 19.97 -26.45 -11.90
C PRO A 271 19.53 -26.42 -10.42
N LEU A 272 20.39 -26.89 -9.52
CA LEU A 272 20.13 -26.85 -8.09
C LEU A 272 20.07 -25.39 -7.59
N CYS A 273 21.04 -24.57 -7.96
CA CYS A 273 21.09 -23.15 -7.64
C CYS A 273 19.86 -22.40 -8.19
N SER A 274 19.47 -22.66 -9.44
CA SER A 274 18.29 -22.06 -10.05
C SER A 274 17.02 -22.35 -9.25
N ARG A 275 16.88 -23.57 -8.73
CA ARG A 275 15.74 -23.99 -7.89
C ARG A 275 15.79 -23.33 -6.51
N ILE A 276 16.96 -23.26 -5.86
CA ILE A 276 17.11 -22.71 -4.52
C ILE A 276 16.90 -21.21 -4.54
N PHE A 277 17.52 -20.51 -5.51
CA PHE A 277 17.47 -19.05 -5.59
C PHE A 277 16.28 -18.52 -6.41
N LYS A 278 15.42 -19.41 -6.92
CA LYS A 278 14.20 -19.10 -7.66
C LYS A 278 14.39 -18.14 -8.84
N ARG A 279 15.52 -18.30 -9.54
CA ARG A 279 15.85 -17.54 -10.76
C ARG A 279 16.67 -18.39 -11.72
N ALA A 280 16.66 -18.03 -13.00
CA ALA A 280 17.50 -18.69 -13.99
C ALA A 280 18.99 -18.39 -13.71
N ILE A 281 19.80 -19.44 -13.57
CA ILE A 281 21.26 -19.39 -13.41
C ILE A 281 21.79 -20.36 -14.44
N SER A 282 22.41 -19.83 -15.50
CA SER A 282 22.84 -20.60 -16.66
C SER A 282 24.35 -20.80 -16.72
N GLN A 283 25.10 -20.00 -15.98
CA GLN A 283 26.56 -20.04 -15.93
C GLN A 283 27.08 -19.62 -14.54
N PRO A 284 28.28 -20.02 -14.13
CA PRO A 284 28.85 -19.65 -12.83
C PRO A 284 28.88 -18.13 -12.57
N ALA A 285 29.09 -17.33 -13.63
CA ALA A 285 29.12 -15.87 -13.54
C ALA A 285 27.75 -15.23 -13.19
N ASP A 286 26.67 -15.97 -13.30
CA ASP A 286 25.32 -15.51 -12.88
C ASP A 286 25.15 -15.56 -11.34
N LEU A 287 26.04 -16.27 -10.62
CA LEU A 287 25.99 -16.36 -9.16
C LEU A 287 26.64 -15.13 -8.52
N THR A 288 26.05 -14.67 -7.45
CA THR A 288 26.70 -13.72 -6.53
C THR A 288 27.60 -14.47 -5.56
N GLU A 289 28.54 -13.75 -4.93
CA GLU A 289 29.45 -14.33 -3.91
C GLU A 289 28.66 -15.01 -2.79
N PHE A 290 27.61 -14.37 -2.30
CA PHE A 290 26.72 -14.94 -1.28
C PHE A 290 26.04 -16.24 -1.72
N GLU A 291 25.57 -16.31 -2.97
CA GLU A 291 24.94 -17.50 -3.54
C GLU A 291 26.01 -18.61 -3.74
N GLY A 292 27.21 -18.23 -4.15
CA GLY A 292 28.33 -19.13 -4.28
C GLY A 292 28.77 -19.76 -2.96
N VAL A 293 28.90 -18.95 -1.91
CA VAL A 293 29.25 -19.45 -0.56
C VAL A 293 28.17 -20.40 -0.03
N LYS A 294 26.87 -20.12 -0.28
CA LYS A 294 25.79 -21.06 0.05
C LYS A 294 25.88 -22.36 -0.74
N ALA A 295 26.14 -22.28 -2.05
CA ALA A 295 26.32 -23.48 -2.88
C ALA A 295 27.50 -24.33 -2.40
N LEU A 296 28.60 -23.69 -2.02
CA LEU A 296 29.75 -24.33 -1.42
C LEU A 296 29.40 -25.07 -0.11
N GLY A 297 28.57 -24.45 0.75
CA GLY A 297 28.07 -25.08 1.98
C GLY A 297 27.25 -26.37 1.70
N PHE A 298 26.40 -26.37 0.69
CA PHE A 298 25.64 -27.57 0.28
C PHE A 298 26.55 -28.68 -0.27
N LEU A 299 27.59 -28.32 -1.06
CA LEU A 299 28.53 -29.29 -1.58
C LEU A 299 29.38 -29.93 -0.46
N ARG A 300 29.83 -29.13 0.53
CA ARG A 300 30.59 -29.62 1.69
C ARG A 300 29.75 -30.60 2.55
N GLN A 301 28.43 -30.31 2.74
CA GLN A 301 27.56 -31.26 3.44
C GLN A 301 27.37 -32.56 2.69
N LYS A 302 27.36 -32.54 1.35
CA LYS A 302 27.27 -33.75 0.53
C LYS A 302 28.58 -34.52 0.44
N ALA A 303 29.73 -33.84 0.58
CA ALA A 303 31.04 -34.51 0.63
C ALA A 303 31.30 -35.18 1.98
N ALA A 304 30.59 -34.75 3.03
CA ALA A 304 30.76 -35.30 4.38
C ALA A 304 29.75 -36.43 4.71
N ALA A 305 28.78 -36.69 3.81
CA ALA A 305 27.75 -37.73 3.94
C ALA A 305 28.08 -38.95 3.09
#